data_316dfca523af8cc57397ef6870092b6f
#
_entry.id   316dfca523af8cc57397ef6870092b6f
#
_cell.length_a   1.000
_cell.length_b   1.000
_cell.length_c   1.000
_cell.angle_alpha   90.00
_cell.angle_beta   90.00
_cell.angle_gamma   90.00
#
_symmetry.space_group_name_H-M   'P 1'
#
loop_
_entity.id
_entity.type
_entity.pdbx_description
1 polymer ?
#
loop_
_entity_poly.entity_id
_entity_poly.type
_entity_poly.pdbx_seq_one_letter_code
_entity_poly.pdbx_strand_id
1 'polypeptide(L)'
;MRIIVVGCGLLGSALAYQLYKQGHLVTVIEQNEAAFDHLPVDFQGQAIKGDVLDRNVLHRAQIEDADALAVTTRSDSLNVLVAYIAKTEYHVAKVVAANNDLLQRPIQEAFGIAVVSSAGWGEQQLIELLSDTPLRAFHFGSDPNFMVYQLQVPASWQGHALQELLPDDRRKTLSITRAGHPLPVAGTEILQTGDSIYLMADPAEIESLRNQLVLQREQKV
;
A
#
# COMPACT_ATOMS: atom_id res chain seq x y z
N MET A 1 19.30 -6.37 -10.40
CA MET A 1 19.42 -4.95 -10.00
C MET A 1 20.24 -4.86 -8.74
N ARG A 2 20.96 -3.76 -8.57
CA ARG A 2 21.68 -3.40 -7.33
C ARG A 2 20.78 -2.48 -6.51
N ILE A 3 20.38 -2.90 -5.33
CA ILE A 3 19.38 -2.19 -4.52
C ILE A 3 19.93 -1.92 -3.13
N ILE A 4 19.82 -0.68 -2.68
CA ILE A 4 20.19 -0.27 -1.33
C ILE A 4 18.93 -0.11 -0.49
N VAL A 5 18.91 -0.72 0.69
CA VAL A 5 17.86 -0.55 1.70
C VAL A 5 18.47 0.14 2.91
N VAL A 6 17.95 1.31 3.25
CA VAL A 6 18.40 2.10 4.41
C VAL A 6 17.41 1.89 5.56
N GLY A 7 17.93 1.41 6.69
CA GLY A 7 17.15 1.00 7.85
C GLY A 7 16.89 -0.52 7.85
N CYS A 8 17.29 -1.19 8.93
CA CYS A 8 17.13 -2.64 9.14
C CYS A 8 16.09 -2.95 10.23
N GLY A 9 15.03 -2.13 10.33
CA GLY A 9 13.86 -2.44 11.14
C GLY A 9 12.99 -3.53 10.50
N LEU A 10 11.80 -3.79 11.06
CA LEU A 10 10.90 -4.85 10.56
C LEU A 10 10.57 -4.70 9.06
N LEU A 11 10.28 -3.49 8.60
CA LEU A 11 9.96 -3.24 7.20
C LEU A 11 11.19 -3.40 6.30
N GLY A 12 12.31 -2.77 6.68
CA GLY A 12 13.53 -2.77 5.86
C GLY A 12 14.16 -4.16 5.75
N SER A 13 14.24 -4.92 6.84
CA SER A 13 14.78 -6.28 6.82
C SER A 13 13.92 -7.23 5.98
N ALA A 14 12.58 -7.15 6.11
CA ALA A 14 11.66 -7.94 5.31
C ALA A 14 11.77 -7.59 3.82
N LEU A 15 11.83 -6.30 3.49
CA LEU A 15 12.02 -5.82 2.11
C LEU A 15 13.34 -6.31 1.52
N ALA A 16 14.44 -6.12 2.26
CA ALA A 16 15.77 -6.54 1.84
C ALA A 16 15.83 -8.04 1.55
N TYR A 17 15.25 -8.86 2.43
CA TYR A 17 15.19 -10.30 2.24
C TYR A 17 14.37 -10.71 1.03
N GLN A 18 13.19 -10.13 0.82
CA GLN A 18 12.36 -10.43 -0.35
C GLN A 18 13.06 -10.05 -1.67
N LEU A 19 13.70 -8.89 -1.73
CA LEU A 19 14.47 -8.47 -2.90
C LEU A 19 15.66 -9.41 -3.16
N TYR A 20 16.35 -9.85 -2.11
CA TYR A 20 17.40 -10.85 -2.21
C TYR A 20 16.88 -12.18 -2.77
N LYS A 21 15.74 -12.68 -2.28
CA LYS A 21 15.11 -13.92 -2.78
C LYS A 21 14.69 -13.81 -4.25
N GLN A 22 14.42 -12.61 -4.73
CA GLN A 22 14.14 -12.33 -6.16
C GLN A 22 15.42 -12.26 -7.02
N GLY A 23 16.60 -12.49 -6.43
CA GLY A 23 17.88 -12.52 -7.15
C GLY A 23 18.53 -11.14 -7.35
N HIS A 24 18.13 -10.14 -6.55
CA HIS A 24 18.77 -8.83 -6.60
C HIS A 24 20.04 -8.80 -5.72
N LEU A 25 21.01 -7.93 -6.07
CA LEU A 25 22.15 -7.60 -5.22
C LEU A 25 21.69 -6.55 -4.21
N VAL A 26 21.52 -6.95 -2.96
CA VAL A 26 20.97 -6.11 -1.91
C VAL A 26 22.04 -5.70 -0.92
N THR A 27 22.14 -4.39 -0.66
CA THR A 27 22.96 -3.82 0.42
C THR A 27 22.03 -3.16 1.45
N VAL A 28 22.20 -3.52 2.72
CA VAL A 28 21.45 -2.92 3.84
C VAL A 28 22.38 -1.98 4.61
N ILE A 29 21.96 -0.73 4.84
CA ILE A 29 22.67 0.25 5.68
C ILE A 29 21.88 0.45 6.96
N GLU A 30 22.53 0.28 8.12
CA GLU A 30 21.91 0.47 9.42
C GLU A 30 22.96 0.98 10.43
N GLN A 31 22.53 1.94 11.27
CA GLN A 31 23.40 2.52 12.29
C GLN A 31 23.51 1.60 13.54
N ASN A 32 22.40 0.98 13.92
CA ASN A 32 22.34 0.07 15.07
C ASN A 32 22.65 -1.35 14.64
N GLU A 33 23.80 -1.87 15.06
CA GLU A 33 24.25 -3.23 14.72
C GLU A 33 23.27 -4.34 15.11
N ALA A 34 22.60 -4.20 16.27
CA ALA A 34 21.62 -5.17 16.72
C ALA A 34 20.38 -5.28 15.80
N ALA A 35 20.12 -4.26 14.98
CA ALA A 35 19.01 -4.33 14.03
C ALA A 35 19.25 -5.32 12.88
N PHE A 36 20.50 -5.69 12.60
CA PHE A 36 20.79 -6.72 11.61
C PHE A 36 20.30 -8.12 12.03
N ASP A 37 20.02 -8.34 13.31
CA ASP A 37 19.41 -9.58 13.82
C ASP A 37 18.00 -9.82 13.24
N HIS A 38 17.36 -8.80 12.66
CA HIS A 38 16.11 -8.96 11.93
C HIS A 38 16.28 -9.61 10.55
N LEU A 39 17.50 -9.64 10.01
CA LEU A 39 17.75 -10.31 8.73
C LEU A 39 17.78 -11.84 8.95
N PRO A 40 17.08 -12.60 8.10
CA PRO A 40 17.15 -14.05 8.15
C PRO A 40 18.59 -14.57 7.96
N VAL A 41 18.90 -15.72 8.59
CA VAL A 41 20.25 -16.32 8.60
C VAL A 41 20.75 -16.66 7.18
N ASP A 42 19.86 -16.92 6.25
CA ASP A 42 20.16 -17.21 4.84
C ASP A 42 20.25 -15.95 3.95
N PHE A 43 20.13 -14.76 4.51
CA PHE A 43 20.41 -13.53 3.78
C PHE A 43 21.90 -13.40 3.48
N GLN A 44 22.27 -13.36 2.21
CA GLN A 44 23.65 -13.25 1.75
C GLN A 44 23.95 -11.90 1.06
N GLY A 45 23.06 -10.92 1.24
CA GLY A 45 23.32 -9.55 0.82
C GLY A 45 24.38 -8.87 1.70
N GLN A 46 24.78 -7.68 1.33
CA GLN A 46 25.74 -6.91 2.10
C GLN A 46 25.06 -6.17 3.25
N ALA A 47 25.60 -6.24 4.46
CA ALA A 47 25.18 -5.44 5.61
C ALA A 47 26.28 -4.44 5.96
N ILE A 48 25.94 -3.15 6.00
CA ILE A 48 26.87 -2.06 6.29
C ILE A 48 26.40 -1.31 7.53
N LYS A 49 27.19 -1.43 8.60
CA LYS A 49 26.99 -0.59 9.78
C LYS A 49 27.52 0.81 9.52
N GLY A 50 26.69 1.82 9.75
CA GLY A 50 27.10 3.23 9.66
C GLY A 50 25.93 4.20 9.57
N ASP A 51 26.27 5.47 9.70
CA ASP A 51 25.32 6.55 9.46
C ASP A 51 25.16 6.75 7.95
N VAL A 52 23.92 6.72 7.47
CA VAL A 52 23.60 6.90 6.05
C VAL A 52 23.92 8.32 5.53
N LEU A 53 24.07 9.31 6.41
CA LEU A 53 24.50 10.65 6.04
C LEU A 53 26.03 10.76 5.86
N ASP A 54 26.80 9.74 6.28
CA ASP A 54 28.23 9.68 6.02
C ASP A 54 28.47 9.21 4.56
N ARG A 55 29.10 10.06 3.77
CA ARG A 55 29.49 9.76 2.37
C ARG A 55 30.29 8.47 2.25
N ASN A 56 31.18 8.18 3.19
CA ASN A 56 31.97 6.94 3.15
C ASN A 56 31.08 5.69 3.32
N VAL A 57 29.99 5.78 4.07
CA VAL A 57 29.00 4.70 4.20
C VAL A 57 28.28 4.50 2.88
N LEU A 58 27.83 5.57 2.23
CA LEU A 58 27.17 5.53 0.92
C LEU A 58 28.09 4.97 -0.17
N HIS A 59 29.37 5.38 -0.19
CA HIS A 59 30.38 4.83 -1.12
C HIS A 59 30.64 3.34 -0.88
N ARG A 60 30.76 2.90 0.38
CA ARG A 60 30.87 1.47 0.68
C ARG A 60 29.65 0.65 0.25
N ALA A 61 28.46 1.29 0.25
CA ALA A 61 27.23 0.70 -0.25
C ALA A 61 27.14 0.75 -1.80
N GLN A 62 28.12 1.36 -2.47
CA GLN A 62 28.18 1.50 -3.92
C GLN A 62 26.95 2.26 -4.47
N ILE A 63 26.61 3.39 -3.84
CA ILE A 63 25.41 4.17 -4.21
C ILE A 63 25.47 4.68 -5.65
N GLU A 64 26.66 4.94 -6.18
CA GLU A 64 26.89 5.40 -7.56
C GLU A 64 26.43 4.37 -8.60
N ASP A 65 26.47 3.09 -8.25
CA ASP A 65 26.07 1.98 -9.12
C ASP A 65 24.66 1.42 -8.78
N ALA A 66 23.95 2.08 -7.86
CA ALA A 66 22.65 1.59 -7.40
C ALA A 66 21.55 1.86 -8.43
N ASP A 67 20.81 0.83 -8.82
CA ASP A 67 19.62 0.94 -9.67
C ASP A 67 18.41 1.48 -8.89
N ALA A 68 18.36 1.16 -7.59
CA ALA A 68 17.26 1.57 -6.71
C ALA A 68 17.71 1.76 -5.26
N LEU A 69 16.99 2.62 -4.55
CA LEU A 69 17.20 2.86 -3.12
C LEU A 69 15.84 2.96 -2.41
N ALA A 70 15.70 2.23 -1.30
CA ALA A 70 14.56 2.33 -0.40
C ALA A 70 15.01 2.81 0.98
N VAL A 71 14.35 3.86 1.50
CA VAL A 71 14.66 4.39 2.85
C VAL A 71 13.51 4.05 3.77
N THR A 72 13.79 3.26 4.81
CA THR A 72 12.79 2.63 5.67
C THR A 72 13.08 2.85 7.16
N THR A 73 13.70 3.98 7.51
CA THR A 73 14.00 4.31 8.91
C THR A 73 12.75 4.79 9.65
N ARG A 74 12.84 4.95 10.96
CA ARG A 74 11.74 5.49 11.78
C ARG A 74 11.59 7.01 11.68
N SER A 75 12.54 7.70 11.07
CA SER A 75 12.53 9.16 10.94
C SER A 75 12.11 9.58 9.53
N ASP A 76 10.93 10.13 9.39
CA ASP A 76 10.41 10.58 8.10
C ASP A 76 11.27 11.68 7.49
N SER A 77 11.79 12.60 8.31
CA SER A 77 12.72 13.63 7.86
C SER A 77 14.02 13.05 7.30
N LEU A 78 14.58 12.02 7.97
CA LEU A 78 15.75 11.31 7.48
C LEU A 78 15.44 10.56 6.18
N ASN A 79 14.26 9.91 6.11
CA ASN A 79 13.84 9.17 4.94
C ASN A 79 13.78 10.09 3.69
N VAL A 80 13.20 11.29 3.83
CA VAL A 80 13.15 12.27 2.75
C VAL A 80 14.52 12.78 2.38
N LEU A 81 15.32 13.15 3.38
CA LEU A 81 16.66 13.73 3.13
C LEU A 81 17.55 12.75 2.37
N VAL A 82 17.62 11.49 2.84
CA VAL A 82 18.42 10.45 2.18
C VAL A 82 17.89 10.13 0.77
N ALA A 83 16.56 10.04 0.62
CA ALA A 83 15.96 9.82 -0.69
C ALA A 83 16.24 10.97 -1.66
N TYR A 84 16.18 12.22 -1.18
CA TYR A 84 16.50 13.39 -1.97
C TYR A 84 17.97 13.40 -2.41
N ILE A 85 18.91 13.15 -1.48
CA ILE A 85 20.35 13.05 -1.79
C ILE A 85 20.60 11.93 -2.82
N ALA A 86 20.02 10.75 -2.63
CA ALA A 86 20.19 9.63 -3.56
C ALA A 86 19.71 9.99 -4.98
N LYS A 87 18.61 10.73 -5.08
CA LYS A 87 18.01 11.13 -6.36
C LYS A 87 18.79 12.27 -7.03
N THR A 88 19.19 13.30 -6.27
CA THR A 88 19.77 14.53 -6.83
C THR A 88 21.29 14.48 -6.99
N GLU A 89 21.98 13.91 -6.00
CA GLU A 89 23.45 13.88 -6.01
C GLU A 89 24.01 12.62 -6.68
N TYR A 90 23.35 11.45 -6.41
CA TYR A 90 23.82 10.17 -6.93
C TYR A 90 23.01 9.66 -8.13
N HIS A 91 21.97 10.38 -8.53
CA HIS A 91 21.14 10.07 -9.70
C HIS A 91 20.57 8.66 -9.70
N VAL A 92 20.27 8.10 -8.52
CA VAL A 92 19.64 6.79 -8.41
C VAL A 92 18.26 6.82 -9.08
N ALA A 93 18.04 5.92 -10.04
CA ALA A 93 16.89 5.99 -10.94
C ALA A 93 15.55 5.75 -10.23
N LYS A 94 15.52 4.85 -9.22
CA LYS A 94 14.32 4.47 -8.47
C LYS A 94 14.55 4.71 -6.99
N VAL A 95 13.91 5.73 -6.44
CA VAL A 95 14.03 6.06 -5.01
C VAL A 95 12.65 6.08 -4.37
N VAL A 96 12.50 5.35 -3.26
CA VAL A 96 11.27 5.24 -2.48
C VAL A 96 11.57 5.48 -1.01
N ALA A 97 10.74 6.26 -0.34
CA ALA A 97 10.84 6.53 1.09
C ALA A 97 9.62 5.97 1.84
N ALA A 98 9.86 5.33 2.99
CA ALA A 98 8.79 5.02 3.92
C ALA A 98 8.32 6.29 4.63
N ASN A 99 7.02 6.33 4.91
CA ASN A 99 6.38 7.37 5.70
C ASN A 99 5.69 6.73 6.91
N ASN A 100 5.99 7.22 8.09
CA ASN A 100 5.43 6.75 9.36
C ASN A 100 4.32 7.68 9.87
N ASP A 101 4.40 8.98 9.51
CA ASP A 101 3.43 10.01 9.89
C ASP A 101 2.74 10.56 8.64
N LEU A 102 1.46 10.23 8.48
CA LEU A 102 0.65 10.67 7.34
C LEU A 102 0.62 12.19 7.16
N LEU A 103 0.77 12.98 8.24
CA LEU A 103 0.80 14.45 8.18
C LEU A 103 2.05 14.97 7.47
N GLN A 104 3.14 14.21 7.44
CA GLN A 104 4.38 14.60 6.75
C GLN A 104 4.41 14.17 5.27
N ARG A 105 3.50 13.31 4.84
CA ARG A 105 3.45 12.80 3.48
C ARG A 105 3.41 13.89 2.40
N PRO A 106 2.60 14.97 2.50
CA PRO A 106 2.57 16.02 1.48
C PRO A 106 3.93 16.72 1.30
N ILE A 107 4.68 16.89 2.39
CA ILE A 107 6.03 17.48 2.35
C ILE A 107 6.98 16.54 1.59
N GLN A 108 6.94 15.26 1.87
CA GLN A 108 7.77 14.25 1.22
C GLN A 108 7.48 14.20 -0.30
N GLU A 109 6.22 14.20 -0.69
CA GLU A 109 5.80 14.21 -2.10
C GLU A 109 6.20 15.50 -2.82
N ALA A 110 6.24 16.65 -2.13
CA ALA A 110 6.69 17.92 -2.70
C ALA A 110 8.17 17.89 -3.15
N PHE A 111 9.01 17.04 -2.55
CA PHE A 111 10.37 16.76 -3.01
C PHE A 111 10.42 15.81 -4.22
N GLY A 112 9.29 15.39 -4.75
CA GLY A 112 9.21 14.47 -5.87
C GLY A 112 9.69 13.06 -5.54
N ILE A 113 9.63 12.65 -4.27
CA ILE A 113 9.99 11.31 -3.80
C ILE A 113 8.74 10.45 -3.79
N ALA A 114 8.85 9.22 -4.31
CA ALA A 114 7.80 8.22 -4.16
C ALA A 114 7.72 7.78 -2.70
N VAL A 115 6.52 7.87 -2.11
CA VAL A 115 6.31 7.65 -0.67
C VAL A 115 5.35 6.49 -0.44
N VAL A 116 5.68 5.61 0.51
CA VAL A 116 4.84 4.49 0.94
C VAL A 116 4.61 4.58 2.44
N SER A 117 3.34 4.67 2.85
CA SER A 117 2.95 4.64 4.27
C SER A 117 2.41 3.26 4.65
N SER A 118 3.22 2.49 5.37
CA SER A 118 2.79 1.21 5.94
C SER A 118 1.80 1.38 7.10
N ALA A 119 1.96 2.45 7.89
CA ALA A 119 1.05 2.78 8.99
C ALA A 119 -0.35 3.11 8.48
N GLY A 120 -0.48 3.99 7.48
CA GLY A 120 -1.77 4.35 6.91
C GLY A 120 -2.50 3.17 6.28
N TRP A 121 -1.77 2.30 5.58
CA TRP A 121 -2.36 1.08 5.03
C TRP A 121 -2.83 0.12 6.14
N GLY A 122 -2.01 -0.09 7.17
CA GLY A 122 -2.35 -0.95 8.30
C GLY A 122 -3.54 -0.43 9.11
N GLU A 123 -3.58 0.88 9.37
CA GLU A 123 -4.71 1.54 10.04
C GLU A 123 -6.02 1.32 9.26
N GLN A 124 -6.00 1.57 7.97
CA GLN A 124 -7.17 1.36 7.11
C GLN A 124 -7.65 -0.09 7.16
N GLN A 125 -6.75 -1.08 7.09
CA GLN A 125 -7.11 -2.49 7.19
C GLN A 125 -7.69 -2.85 8.56
N LEU A 126 -7.16 -2.28 9.65
CA LEU A 126 -7.71 -2.52 10.99
C LEU A 126 -9.11 -1.92 11.13
N ILE A 127 -9.33 -0.69 10.65
CA ILE A 127 -10.66 -0.06 10.64
C ILE A 127 -11.65 -0.92 9.86
N GLU A 128 -11.27 -1.40 8.69
CA GLU A 128 -12.11 -2.25 7.84
C GLU A 128 -12.48 -3.58 8.49
N LEU A 129 -11.52 -4.22 9.17
CA LEU A 129 -11.74 -5.49 9.87
C LEU A 129 -12.59 -5.33 11.14
N LEU A 130 -12.50 -4.19 11.80
CA LEU A 130 -13.27 -3.86 13.00
C LEU A 130 -14.64 -3.28 12.70
N SER A 131 -14.85 -2.79 11.48
CA SER A 131 -16.11 -2.20 11.04
C SER A 131 -17.02 -3.28 10.45
N ASP A 132 -18.25 -3.35 10.89
CA ASP A 132 -19.31 -4.19 10.29
C ASP A 132 -19.76 -3.66 8.90
N THR A 133 -18.93 -2.86 8.26
CA THR A 133 -19.27 -2.24 6.97
C THR A 133 -19.04 -3.26 5.85
N PRO A 134 -20.03 -3.57 5.03
CA PRO A 134 -19.87 -4.52 3.92
C PRO A 134 -19.03 -3.97 2.77
N LEU A 135 -18.50 -2.74 2.91
CA LEU A 135 -17.79 -2.00 1.88
C LEU A 135 -16.34 -1.77 2.29
N ARG A 136 -15.39 -2.30 1.51
CA ARG A 136 -13.95 -2.17 1.72
C ARG A 136 -13.31 -1.37 0.59
N ALA A 137 -12.41 -0.45 0.93
CA ALA A 137 -11.68 0.35 -0.04
C ALA A 137 -10.33 -0.28 -0.38
N PHE A 138 -10.00 -0.31 -1.66
CA PHE A 138 -8.68 -0.71 -2.15
C PHE A 138 -8.06 0.46 -2.92
N HIS A 139 -6.90 0.89 -2.48
CA HIS A 139 -6.12 1.89 -3.23
C HIS A 139 -5.25 1.20 -4.27
N PHE A 140 -5.41 1.57 -5.52
CA PHE A 140 -4.55 1.15 -6.61
C PHE A 140 -3.79 2.35 -7.18
N GLY A 141 -2.48 2.34 -7.02
CA GLY A 141 -1.60 3.39 -7.56
C GLY A 141 -1.48 4.64 -6.70
N SER A 142 -0.94 5.70 -7.31
CA SER A 142 -0.65 6.98 -6.66
C SER A 142 -1.75 8.04 -6.86
N ASP A 143 -2.81 7.75 -7.61
CA ASP A 143 -3.91 8.69 -7.83
C ASP A 143 -4.94 8.56 -6.71
N PRO A 144 -5.10 9.59 -5.86
CA PRO A 144 -6.05 9.58 -4.75
C PRO A 144 -7.52 9.57 -5.20
N ASN A 145 -7.81 9.92 -6.45
CA ASN A 145 -9.16 9.91 -7.01
C ASN A 145 -9.54 8.55 -7.61
N PHE A 146 -8.57 7.64 -7.74
CA PHE A 146 -8.80 6.32 -8.31
C PHE A 146 -8.91 5.27 -7.21
N MET A 147 -10.13 4.98 -6.78
CA MET A 147 -10.39 4.00 -5.74
C MET A 147 -11.27 2.86 -6.26
N VAL A 148 -10.86 1.64 -5.94
CA VAL A 148 -11.69 0.45 -6.15
C VAL A 148 -12.23 0.02 -4.79
N TYR A 149 -13.51 -0.29 -4.75
CA TYR A 149 -14.19 -0.75 -3.57
C TYR A 149 -14.67 -2.18 -3.77
N GLN A 150 -14.56 -2.98 -2.73
CA GLN A 150 -15.21 -4.29 -2.63
C GLN A 150 -16.44 -4.15 -1.75
N LEU A 151 -17.58 -4.51 -2.27
CA LEU A 151 -18.82 -4.64 -1.52
C LEU A 151 -19.14 -6.12 -1.33
N GLN A 152 -19.28 -6.55 -0.08
CA GLN A 152 -19.91 -7.84 0.21
C GLN A 152 -21.41 -7.64 0.32
N VAL A 153 -22.17 -8.35 -0.51
CA VAL A 153 -23.63 -8.24 -0.54
C VAL A 153 -24.22 -8.74 0.78
N PRO A 154 -24.85 -7.85 1.58
CA PRO A 154 -25.46 -8.24 2.84
C PRO A 154 -26.78 -8.98 2.62
N ALA A 155 -27.26 -9.70 3.65
CA ALA A 155 -28.50 -10.49 3.58
C ALA A 155 -29.73 -9.64 3.24
N SER A 156 -29.72 -8.34 3.56
CA SER A 156 -30.80 -7.41 3.19
C SER A 156 -30.98 -7.22 1.69
N TRP A 157 -29.95 -7.47 0.89
CA TRP A 157 -29.93 -7.30 -0.56
C TRP A 157 -30.03 -8.63 -1.34
N GLN A 158 -30.25 -9.73 -0.64
CA GLN A 158 -30.47 -11.02 -1.30
C GLN A 158 -31.74 -10.98 -2.15
N GLY A 159 -31.65 -11.41 -3.40
CA GLY A 159 -32.76 -11.47 -4.35
C GLY A 159 -33.03 -10.18 -5.13
N HIS A 160 -32.32 -9.09 -4.83
CA HIS A 160 -32.40 -7.84 -5.59
C HIS A 160 -31.49 -7.87 -6.82
N ALA A 161 -31.86 -7.14 -7.85
CA ALA A 161 -31.02 -7.01 -9.03
C ALA A 161 -29.86 -6.03 -8.76
N LEU A 162 -28.70 -6.26 -9.41
CA LEU A 162 -27.52 -5.40 -9.29
C LEU A 162 -27.83 -3.93 -9.56
N GLN A 163 -28.65 -3.63 -10.56
CA GLN A 163 -29.05 -2.26 -10.92
C GLN A 163 -29.87 -1.54 -9.85
N GLU A 164 -30.51 -2.27 -8.95
CA GLU A 164 -31.25 -1.68 -7.82
C GLU A 164 -30.29 -1.19 -6.74
N LEU A 165 -29.17 -1.89 -6.55
CA LEU A 165 -28.13 -1.52 -5.61
C LEU A 165 -27.21 -0.43 -6.18
N LEU A 166 -26.91 -0.52 -7.46
CA LEU A 166 -25.99 0.38 -8.19
C LEU A 166 -26.67 0.96 -9.43
N PRO A 167 -27.64 1.88 -9.24
CA PRO A 167 -28.48 2.39 -10.35
C PRO A 167 -27.79 3.39 -11.25
N ASP A 168 -26.58 3.87 -10.90
CA ASP A 168 -25.96 5.00 -11.59
C ASP A 168 -24.80 4.57 -12.49
N ASP A 169 -24.72 5.11 -13.71
CA ASP A 169 -23.64 4.95 -14.66
C ASP A 169 -22.27 5.47 -14.16
N ARG A 170 -22.27 6.28 -13.11
CA ARG A 170 -21.05 6.82 -12.49
C ARG A 170 -20.28 5.78 -11.69
N ARG A 171 -20.95 4.74 -11.22
CA ARG A 171 -20.34 3.62 -10.48
C ARG A 171 -20.10 2.47 -11.43
N LYS A 172 -18.86 2.24 -11.81
CA LYS A 172 -18.53 1.15 -12.71
C LYS A 172 -18.30 -0.12 -11.93
N THR A 173 -19.20 -1.09 -12.06
CA THR A 173 -18.97 -2.45 -11.60
C THR A 173 -17.89 -3.09 -12.47
N LEU A 174 -16.78 -3.47 -11.83
CA LEU A 174 -15.62 -4.10 -12.48
C LEU A 174 -15.78 -5.61 -12.54
N SER A 175 -16.28 -6.22 -11.46
CA SER A 175 -16.41 -7.66 -11.33
C SER A 175 -17.43 -8.01 -10.26
N ILE A 176 -18.09 -9.17 -10.43
CA ILE A 176 -18.92 -9.83 -9.40
C ILE A 176 -18.38 -11.23 -9.23
N THR A 177 -18.24 -11.68 -7.98
CA THR A 177 -17.84 -13.06 -7.70
C THR A 177 -18.79 -13.68 -6.66
N ARG A 178 -19.16 -14.96 -6.88
CA ARG A 178 -19.94 -15.78 -5.97
C ARG A 178 -19.14 -17.02 -5.59
N ALA A 179 -18.87 -17.21 -4.32
CA ALA A 179 -18.01 -18.28 -3.81
C ALA A 179 -16.66 -18.38 -4.55
N GLY A 180 -16.06 -17.22 -4.91
CA GLY A 180 -14.79 -17.14 -5.62
C GLY A 180 -14.87 -17.32 -7.14
N HIS A 181 -16.05 -17.60 -7.70
CA HIS A 181 -16.24 -17.73 -9.15
C HIS A 181 -16.78 -16.44 -9.78
N PRO A 182 -16.22 -15.95 -10.89
CA PRO A 182 -16.70 -14.75 -11.54
C PRO A 182 -18.09 -14.95 -12.15
N LEU A 183 -18.94 -13.94 -12.02
CA LEU A 183 -20.26 -13.86 -12.64
C LEU A 183 -20.27 -12.81 -13.75
N PRO A 184 -21.21 -12.91 -14.72
CA PRO A 184 -21.44 -11.83 -15.68
C PRO A 184 -21.80 -10.52 -14.98
N VAL A 185 -21.23 -9.42 -15.43
CA VAL A 185 -21.58 -8.09 -14.93
C VAL A 185 -22.76 -7.57 -15.76
N ALA A 186 -23.97 -7.99 -15.38
CA ALA A 186 -25.21 -7.51 -15.98
C ALA A 186 -26.07 -6.83 -14.91
N GLY A 187 -26.68 -5.69 -15.23
CA GLY A 187 -27.53 -4.96 -14.28
C GLY A 187 -28.70 -5.81 -13.74
N THR A 188 -29.14 -6.81 -14.51
CA THR A 188 -30.20 -7.77 -14.14
C THR A 188 -29.69 -8.95 -13.29
N GLU A 189 -28.40 -9.04 -12.99
CA GLU A 189 -27.87 -10.12 -12.15
C GLU A 189 -28.50 -10.08 -10.76
N ILE A 190 -29.02 -11.21 -10.32
CA ILE A 190 -29.66 -11.33 -9.02
C ILE A 190 -28.63 -11.62 -7.94
N LEU A 191 -28.52 -10.73 -6.98
CA LEU A 191 -27.55 -10.78 -5.90
C LEU A 191 -27.90 -11.83 -4.86
N GLN A 192 -26.87 -12.47 -4.34
CA GLN A 192 -26.95 -13.40 -3.21
C GLN A 192 -26.08 -12.90 -2.07
N THR A 193 -26.48 -13.24 -0.84
CA THR A 193 -25.69 -12.92 0.36
C THR A 193 -24.29 -13.49 0.22
N GLY A 194 -23.26 -12.64 0.48
CA GLY A 194 -21.86 -13.02 0.39
C GLY A 194 -21.24 -12.89 -1.01
N ASP A 195 -22.02 -12.51 -2.04
CA ASP A 195 -21.41 -12.10 -3.32
C ASP A 195 -20.45 -10.93 -3.08
N SER A 196 -19.31 -10.95 -3.77
CA SER A 196 -18.36 -9.83 -3.73
C SER A 196 -18.46 -9.04 -5.03
N ILE A 197 -18.78 -7.77 -4.92
CA ILE A 197 -18.87 -6.82 -6.03
C ILE A 197 -17.66 -5.88 -5.95
N TYR A 198 -16.85 -5.83 -7.00
CA TYR A 198 -15.78 -4.85 -7.12
C TYR A 198 -16.29 -3.71 -8.00
N LEU A 199 -16.23 -2.49 -7.48
CA LEU A 199 -16.73 -1.30 -8.15
C LEU A 199 -15.73 -0.15 -8.06
N MET A 200 -15.75 0.70 -9.05
CA MET A 200 -15.01 1.96 -9.08
C MET A 200 -15.99 3.11 -8.90
N ALA A 201 -15.71 3.97 -7.93
CA ALA A 201 -16.54 5.13 -7.63
C ALA A 201 -15.70 6.23 -6.97
N ASP A 202 -16.17 7.45 -6.99
CA ASP A 202 -15.57 8.52 -6.20
C ASP A 202 -15.99 8.44 -4.70
N PRO A 203 -15.26 9.11 -3.80
CA PRO A 203 -15.55 9.05 -2.37
C PRO A 203 -16.95 9.51 -1.98
N ALA A 204 -17.54 10.51 -2.70
CA ALA A 204 -18.87 11.01 -2.38
C ALA A 204 -19.97 10.02 -2.76
N GLU A 205 -19.79 9.32 -3.89
CA GLU A 205 -20.68 8.25 -4.33
C GLU A 205 -20.67 7.05 -3.39
N ILE A 206 -19.50 6.75 -2.80
CA ILE A 206 -19.37 5.68 -1.82
C ILE A 206 -20.06 6.01 -0.50
N GLU A 207 -20.00 7.26 -0.06
CA GLU A 207 -20.73 7.68 1.14
C GLU A 207 -22.25 7.53 0.96
N SER A 208 -22.76 7.87 -0.22
CA SER A 208 -24.17 7.63 -0.58
C SER A 208 -24.53 6.14 -0.54
N LEU A 209 -23.66 5.28 -1.05
CA LEU A 209 -23.86 3.82 -1.02
C LEU A 209 -23.82 3.26 0.42
N ARG A 210 -22.92 3.74 1.25
CA ARG A 210 -22.86 3.38 2.68
C ARG A 210 -24.18 3.70 3.39
N ASN A 211 -24.70 4.89 3.20
CA ASN A 211 -25.95 5.32 3.80
C ASN A 211 -27.13 4.44 3.34
N GLN A 212 -27.17 4.10 2.06
CA GLN A 212 -28.18 3.19 1.50
C GLN A 212 -28.14 1.78 2.12
N LEU A 213 -26.92 1.25 2.35
CA LEU A 213 -26.72 -0.05 2.97
C LEU A 213 -27.13 -0.07 4.44
N VAL A 214 -26.90 1.02 5.18
CA VAL A 214 -27.28 1.16 6.60
C VAL A 214 -28.80 1.29 6.77
N LEU A 215 -29.44 2.14 5.97
CA LEU A 215 -30.89 2.37 6.07
C LEU A 215 -31.73 1.12 5.85
N GLN A 216 -31.30 0.21 4.97
CA GLN A 216 -32.00 -1.06 4.77
C GLN A 216 -31.75 -2.08 5.90
N ARG A 217 -30.70 -1.91 6.71
CA ARG A 217 -30.45 -2.75 7.90
C ARG A 217 -31.46 -2.45 9.00
N GLU A 218 -31.84 -1.18 9.16
CA GLU A 218 -32.79 -0.72 10.19
C GLU A 218 -34.26 -1.04 9.88
N GLN A 219 -34.62 -1.21 8.61
CA GLN A 219 -35.99 -1.52 8.22
C GLN A 219 -36.40 -3.01 8.35
N LYS A 220 -35.45 -3.89 8.69
CA LYS A 220 -35.66 -5.34 8.86
C LYS A 220 -35.52 -5.83 10.31
N VAL A 221 -35.38 -4.93 11.30
CA VAL A 221 -35.49 -5.20 12.73
C VAL A 221 -36.87 -4.77 13.21
#